data_9b9a7633530eaa7d33b1320db4152d52
#
_entry.id   9b9a7633530eaa7d33b1320db4152d52
#
_cell.length_a   1.000
_cell.length_b   1.000
_cell.length_c   1.000
_cell.angle_alpha   90.00
_cell.angle_beta   90.00
_cell.angle_gamma   90.00
#
_symmetry.space_group_name_H-M   'P 1'
#
loop_
_entity.id
_entity.type
_entity.pdbx_description
1 polymer ?
#
loop_
_entity_poly.entity_id
_entity_poly.type
_entity_poly.pdbx_seq_one_letter_code
_entity_poly.pdbx_strand_id
1 'polypeptide(L)'
;QSTATAHTAATVDVQLPSYYMDNMVFQRDQPIVVKGNVSSTESNPIDVSKLSATLTQGKTSESVKAKVAKNGSFTCTLSAQKASLNPYSLQVQYAGKTVLKLAKVYVGDVFVAAGQSNMELNYVQYYENATYNFGNGLITTGDLPKPLVDDNVKFVIANHDVEDTDFPLSAVNQSADAWLTADSTNSLHLSYLAQQFAMQLRAKHPNVPI
;
A
#
# COMPACT_ATOMS: atom_id res chain seq x y z
N GLN A 1 12.48 5.49 6.19
CA GLN A 1 12.12 4.10 6.52
C GLN A 1 11.18 4.13 7.73
N SER A 2 9.88 4.11 7.49
CA SER A 2 8.91 3.85 8.55
C SER A 2 8.68 2.35 8.57
N THR A 3 9.54 1.65 9.27
CA THR A 3 9.30 0.26 9.63
C THR A 3 8.12 0.23 10.59
N ALA A 4 7.16 -0.63 10.33
CA ALA A 4 6.15 -0.97 11.32
C ALA A 4 6.89 -1.34 12.62
N THR A 5 6.75 -0.53 13.65
CA THR A 5 7.38 -0.78 14.93
C THR A 5 6.63 -1.95 15.57
N ALA A 6 7.18 -3.16 15.46
CA ALA A 6 6.68 -4.31 16.17
C ALA A 6 6.94 -4.08 17.67
N HIS A 7 5.92 -3.68 18.39
CA HIS A 7 5.96 -3.70 19.85
C HIS A 7 5.70 -5.14 20.28
N THR A 8 6.75 -5.84 20.69
CA THR A 8 6.66 -7.15 21.32
C THR A 8 5.86 -7.05 22.62
N ALA A 9 4.55 -7.25 22.56
CA ALA A 9 3.82 -7.67 23.72
C ALA A 9 4.21 -9.10 24.05
N ALA A 10 4.51 -9.39 25.30
CA ALA A 10 5.34 -10.47 25.81
C ALA A 10 4.98 -11.93 25.40
N THR A 11 3.93 -12.21 24.62
CA THR A 11 3.48 -13.58 24.38
C THR A 11 3.19 -13.96 22.92
N VAL A 12 3.08 -12.99 22.00
CA VAL A 12 2.78 -13.26 20.61
C VAL A 12 3.60 -12.41 19.65
N ASP A 13 3.97 -13.01 18.52
CA ASP A 13 4.51 -12.34 17.34
C ASP A 13 3.47 -12.35 16.24
N VAL A 14 3.18 -11.18 15.68
CA VAL A 14 2.23 -10.99 14.57
C VAL A 14 2.98 -10.50 13.36
N GLN A 15 2.83 -11.21 12.25
CA GLN A 15 3.41 -10.84 10.96
C GLN A 15 2.31 -10.65 9.95
N LEU A 16 2.30 -9.50 9.28
CA LEU A 16 1.46 -9.23 8.11
C LEU A 16 2.30 -9.37 6.84
N PRO A 17 1.67 -9.69 5.71
CA PRO A 17 2.32 -9.52 4.43
C PRO A 17 2.92 -8.12 4.35
N SER A 18 4.04 -8.05 3.76
CA SER A 18 4.91 -6.91 3.80
C SER A 18 4.38 -5.66 3.10
N TYR A 19 3.39 -5.79 2.22
CA TYR A 19 2.68 -4.65 1.63
C TYR A 19 1.71 -3.96 2.61
N TYR A 20 1.43 -4.53 3.79
CA TYR A 20 0.75 -3.82 4.87
C TYR A 20 1.75 -2.90 5.55
N MET A 21 1.69 -1.63 5.21
CA MET A 21 2.56 -0.62 5.77
C MET A 21 1.94 0.76 5.66
N ASP A 22 2.59 1.74 6.25
CA ASP A 22 2.17 3.13 6.14
C ASP A 22 2.07 3.56 4.68
N ASN A 23 1.10 4.39 4.39
CA ASN A 23 0.69 4.89 3.08
C ASN A 23 -0.07 3.88 2.20
N MET A 24 -0.27 2.64 2.62
CA MET A 24 -1.11 1.72 1.85
C MET A 24 -2.54 2.25 1.69
N VAL A 25 -3.17 1.89 0.58
CA VAL A 25 -4.55 2.24 0.26
C VAL A 25 -5.39 0.98 0.20
N PHE A 26 -6.47 0.94 0.99
CA PHE A 26 -7.50 -0.08 0.88
C PHE A 26 -8.58 0.36 -0.12
N GLN A 27 -9.12 -0.59 -0.89
CA GLN A 27 -10.22 -0.32 -1.80
C GLN A 27 -11.46 0.15 -1.02
N ARG A 28 -12.01 1.31 -1.41
CA ARG A 28 -13.27 1.81 -0.86
C ARG A 28 -14.43 0.90 -1.20
N ASP A 29 -15.51 1.00 -0.40
CA ASP A 29 -16.76 0.29 -0.60
C ASP A 29 -16.62 -1.26 -0.64
N GLN A 30 -15.52 -1.75 -0.13
CA GLN A 30 -15.21 -3.17 0.04
C GLN A 30 -14.81 -3.44 1.48
N PRO A 31 -15.10 -4.62 2.05
CA PRO A 31 -14.61 -4.99 3.36
C PRO A 31 -13.09 -4.85 3.44
N ILE A 32 -12.60 -4.29 4.55
CA ILE A 32 -11.17 -4.16 4.78
C ILE A 32 -10.68 -5.43 5.46
N VAL A 33 -9.85 -6.19 4.75
CA VAL A 33 -9.31 -7.46 5.22
C VAL A 33 -7.88 -7.27 5.69
N VAL A 34 -7.64 -7.59 6.96
CA VAL A 34 -6.30 -7.66 7.55
C VAL A 34 -5.98 -9.13 7.75
N LYS A 35 -4.93 -9.62 7.11
CA LYS A 35 -4.53 -11.02 7.17
C LYS A 35 -3.05 -11.13 7.52
N GLY A 36 -2.70 -12.20 8.21
CA GLY A 36 -1.32 -12.44 8.60
C GLY A 36 -1.15 -13.77 9.31
N ASN A 37 -0.06 -13.86 10.04
CA ASN A 37 0.27 -15.00 10.88
C ASN A 37 0.52 -14.54 12.31
N VAL A 38 0.08 -15.33 13.26
CA VAL A 38 0.35 -15.16 14.67
C VAL A 38 1.05 -16.40 15.20
N SER A 39 2.11 -16.20 15.96
CA SER A 39 2.85 -17.26 16.63
C SER A 39 3.10 -16.91 18.08
N SER A 40 3.26 -17.92 18.93
CA SER A 40 3.66 -17.70 20.33
C SER A 40 5.16 -17.47 20.41
N THR A 41 5.56 -16.50 21.22
CA THR A 41 6.96 -16.29 21.60
C THR A 41 7.38 -17.16 22.78
N GLU A 42 6.42 -17.82 23.42
CA GLU A 42 6.60 -18.70 24.58
C GLU A 42 6.02 -20.09 24.29
N SER A 43 6.30 -21.04 25.17
CA SER A 43 5.76 -22.41 25.07
C SER A 43 4.25 -22.52 25.33
N ASN A 44 3.60 -21.44 25.75
CA ASN A 44 2.19 -21.41 26.02
C ASN A 44 1.35 -21.27 24.74
N PRO A 45 0.20 -21.97 24.63
CA PRO A 45 -0.68 -21.81 23.48
C PRO A 45 -1.28 -20.41 23.43
N ILE A 46 -1.47 -19.92 22.19
CA ILE A 46 -2.14 -18.63 21.94
C ILE A 46 -3.64 -18.78 22.26
N ASP A 47 -4.19 -17.83 23.01
CA ASP A 47 -5.64 -17.66 23.11
C ASP A 47 -6.12 -16.84 21.91
N VAL A 48 -6.57 -17.54 20.87
CA VAL A 48 -7.00 -16.92 19.61
C VAL A 48 -8.16 -15.93 19.78
N SER A 49 -8.95 -16.07 20.84
CA SER A 49 -10.06 -15.15 21.15
C SER A 49 -9.59 -13.74 21.54
N LYS A 50 -8.31 -13.58 21.86
CA LYS A 50 -7.71 -12.31 22.29
C LYS A 50 -7.05 -11.53 21.16
N LEU A 51 -6.99 -12.09 19.94
CA LEU A 51 -6.44 -11.42 18.76
C LEU A 51 -7.51 -10.63 18.05
N SER A 52 -7.26 -9.36 17.79
CA SER A 52 -8.20 -8.44 17.12
C SER A 52 -7.46 -7.42 16.27
N ALA A 53 -8.19 -6.78 15.36
CA ALA A 53 -7.72 -5.61 14.64
C ALA A 53 -8.65 -4.42 14.88
N THR A 54 -8.08 -3.23 14.94
CA THR A 54 -8.83 -1.98 15.14
C THR A 54 -8.44 -0.97 14.07
N LEU A 55 -9.43 -0.41 13.41
CA LEU A 55 -9.29 0.68 12.44
C LEU A 55 -9.84 1.95 13.08
N THR A 56 -9.05 3.02 13.11
CA THR A 56 -9.42 4.28 13.76
C THR A 56 -9.24 5.46 12.82
N GLN A 57 -10.23 6.34 12.78
CA GLN A 57 -10.13 7.64 12.13
C GLN A 57 -10.72 8.70 13.07
N GLY A 58 -9.89 9.63 13.53
CA GLY A 58 -10.32 10.65 14.48
C GLY A 58 -10.85 10.01 15.78
N LYS A 59 -12.13 10.25 16.07
CA LYS A 59 -12.81 9.70 17.25
C LYS A 59 -13.57 8.40 16.98
N THR A 60 -13.57 7.91 15.74
CA THR A 60 -14.31 6.74 15.31
C THR A 60 -13.39 5.53 15.22
N SER A 61 -13.76 4.44 15.84
CA SER A 61 -13.02 3.17 15.81
C SER A 61 -13.95 2.01 15.56
N GLU A 62 -13.44 1.00 14.85
CA GLU A 62 -14.05 -0.31 14.69
C GLU A 62 -13.03 -1.37 15.07
N SER A 63 -13.43 -2.31 15.92
CA SER A 63 -12.61 -3.46 16.31
C SER A 63 -13.31 -4.75 15.92
N VAL A 64 -12.56 -5.70 15.38
CA VAL A 64 -13.04 -7.03 15.04
C VAL A 64 -12.09 -8.10 15.56
N LYS A 65 -12.65 -9.23 16.00
CA LYS A 65 -11.87 -10.39 16.41
C LYS A 65 -11.32 -11.11 15.20
N ALA A 66 -10.10 -11.62 15.32
CA ALA A 66 -9.48 -12.44 14.30
C ALA A 66 -10.13 -13.84 14.23
N LYS A 67 -10.24 -14.35 13.01
CA LYS A 67 -10.45 -15.76 12.73
C LYS A 67 -9.08 -16.38 12.52
N VAL A 68 -8.69 -17.32 13.38
CA VAL A 68 -7.36 -17.91 13.39
C VAL A 68 -7.44 -19.39 13.04
N ALA A 69 -6.67 -19.80 12.04
CA ALA A 69 -6.54 -21.19 11.66
C ALA A 69 -5.50 -21.93 12.54
N LYS A 70 -5.51 -23.25 12.50
CA LYS A 70 -4.59 -24.10 13.31
C LYS A 70 -3.10 -23.82 13.00
N ASN A 71 -2.79 -23.38 11.80
CA ASN A 71 -1.41 -23.07 11.39
C ASN A 71 -0.96 -21.65 11.78
N GLY A 72 -1.80 -20.89 12.51
CA GLY A 72 -1.51 -19.53 12.92
C GLY A 72 -1.89 -18.44 11.92
N SER A 73 -2.35 -18.80 10.72
CA SER A 73 -2.89 -17.80 9.79
C SER A 73 -4.18 -17.20 10.33
N PHE A 74 -4.34 -15.89 10.19
CA PHE A 74 -5.53 -15.21 10.69
C PHE A 74 -6.08 -14.20 9.69
N THR A 75 -7.33 -13.86 9.86
CA THR A 75 -8.04 -12.84 9.10
C THR A 75 -8.93 -12.02 10.04
N CYS A 76 -8.84 -10.70 9.93
CA CYS A 76 -9.77 -9.74 10.51
C CYS A 76 -10.48 -9.02 9.37
N THR A 77 -11.80 -9.06 9.35
CA THR A 77 -12.61 -8.41 8.32
C THR A 77 -13.35 -7.22 8.94
N LEU A 78 -12.92 -6.02 8.61
CA LEU A 78 -13.54 -4.77 9.03
C LEU A 78 -14.56 -4.32 7.98
N SER A 79 -15.50 -3.49 8.41
CA SER A 79 -16.55 -2.97 7.54
C SER A 79 -15.98 -2.14 6.39
N ALA A 80 -16.69 -2.17 5.26
CA ALA A 80 -16.39 -1.30 4.13
C ALA A 80 -16.43 0.17 4.55
N GLN A 81 -15.48 0.95 4.05
CA GLN A 81 -15.39 2.39 4.29
C GLN A 81 -15.56 3.16 2.98
N LYS A 82 -16.07 4.37 3.10
CA LYS A 82 -16.08 5.35 2.00
C LYS A 82 -14.68 5.90 1.79
N ALA A 83 -14.41 6.41 0.60
CA ALA A 83 -13.17 7.12 0.32
C ALA A 83 -12.99 8.31 1.28
N SER A 84 -11.78 8.52 1.73
CA SER A 84 -11.44 9.64 2.60
C SER A 84 -10.01 10.11 2.34
N LEU A 85 -9.82 11.43 2.26
CA LEU A 85 -8.47 12.04 2.21
C LEU A 85 -7.77 11.99 3.56
N ASN A 86 -8.52 11.77 4.65
CA ASN A 86 -7.96 11.64 5.99
C ASN A 86 -7.49 10.20 6.24
N PRO A 87 -6.29 10.01 6.78
CA PRO A 87 -5.78 8.68 7.06
C PRO A 87 -6.51 8.01 8.23
N TYR A 88 -6.45 6.69 8.23
CA TYR A 88 -6.79 5.82 9.36
C TYR A 88 -5.51 5.33 10.02
N SER A 89 -5.60 4.92 11.27
CA SER A 89 -4.61 4.02 11.89
C SER A 89 -5.17 2.61 11.94
N LEU A 90 -4.32 1.63 11.71
CA LEU A 90 -4.65 0.22 11.80
C LEU A 90 -3.79 -0.43 12.88
N GLN A 91 -4.41 -1.11 13.84
CA GLN A 91 -3.71 -1.80 14.91
C GLN A 91 -4.12 -3.27 14.93
N VAL A 92 -3.16 -4.14 15.17
CA VAL A 92 -3.40 -5.51 15.60
C VAL A 92 -3.09 -5.61 17.07
N GLN A 93 -4.02 -6.18 17.84
CA GLN A 93 -3.97 -6.23 19.30
C GLN A 93 -4.10 -7.66 19.77
N TYR A 94 -3.38 -7.97 20.83
CA TYR A 94 -3.52 -9.22 21.57
C TYR A 94 -3.69 -8.93 23.05
N ALA A 95 -4.74 -9.50 23.65
CA ALA A 95 -5.06 -9.28 25.06
C ALA A 95 -5.13 -7.79 25.47
N GLY A 96 -5.69 -6.95 24.58
CA GLY A 96 -5.81 -5.51 24.79
C GLY A 96 -4.55 -4.69 24.57
N LYS A 97 -3.43 -5.32 24.17
CA LYS A 97 -2.18 -4.63 23.89
C LYS A 97 -1.91 -4.59 22.40
N THR A 98 -1.46 -3.45 21.88
CA THR A 98 -1.05 -3.30 20.49
C THR A 98 0.25 -4.06 20.23
N VAL A 99 0.20 -4.99 19.29
CA VAL A 99 1.35 -5.78 18.86
C VAL A 99 1.89 -5.35 17.49
N LEU A 100 1.08 -4.68 16.69
CA LEU A 100 1.46 -4.09 15.42
C LEU A 100 0.61 -2.86 15.15
N LYS A 101 1.22 -1.80 14.62
CA LYS A 101 0.51 -0.56 14.28
C LYS A 101 1.00 0.00 12.96
N LEU A 102 0.03 0.33 12.10
CA LEU A 102 0.22 1.20 10.94
C LEU A 102 -0.41 2.55 11.27
N ALA A 103 0.40 3.60 11.25
CA ALA A 103 -0.03 4.93 11.69
C ALA A 103 -0.90 5.64 10.66
N LYS A 104 -0.66 5.37 9.36
CA LYS A 104 -1.36 6.02 8.25
C LYS A 104 -1.68 5.03 7.16
N VAL A 105 -2.94 4.64 7.08
CA VAL A 105 -3.49 3.90 5.94
C VAL A 105 -4.66 4.69 5.36
N TYR A 106 -4.94 4.49 4.10
CA TYR A 106 -5.96 5.27 3.39
C TYR A 106 -7.04 4.35 2.83
N VAL A 107 -8.18 4.94 2.50
CA VAL A 107 -9.27 4.27 1.80
C VAL A 107 -9.61 5.07 0.54
N GLY A 108 -9.48 4.44 -0.60
CA GLY A 108 -9.68 5.05 -1.90
C GLY A 108 -9.83 4.01 -2.99
N ASP A 109 -9.39 4.34 -4.18
CA ASP A 109 -9.41 3.41 -5.31
C ASP A 109 -8.02 2.79 -5.54
N VAL A 110 -7.98 1.48 -5.69
CA VAL A 110 -6.73 0.73 -5.91
C VAL A 110 -6.75 0.13 -7.30
N PHE A 111 -5.68 0.39 -8.06
CA PHE A 111 -5.50 -0.10 -9.42
C PHE A 111 -4.21 -0.90 -9.55
N VAL A 112 -4.22 -1.86 -10.44
CA VAL A 112 -3.01 -2.57 -10.86
C VAL A 112 -2.61 -2.06 -12.23
N ALA A 113 -1.48 -1.37 -12.29
CA ALA A 113 -0.86 -0.95 -13.54
C ALA A 113 0.06 -2.08 -14.02
N ALA A 114 -0.46 -2.94 -14.89
CA ALA A 114 0.23 -4.12 -15.38
C ALA A 114 0.53 -4.02 -16.87
N GLY A 115 1.70 -4.51 -17.26
CA GLY A 115 2.14 -4.54 -18.64
C GLY A 115 3.66 -4.54 -18.75
N GLN A 116 4.13 -4.35 -19.94
CA GLN A 116 5.55 -4.16 -20.26
C GLN A 116 5.72 -2.88 -21.07
N SER A 117 6.94 -2.60 -21.51
CA SER A 117 7.24 -1.49 -22.41
C SER A 117 6.60 -0.16 -22.00
N ASN A 118 5.50 0.23 -22.61
CA ASN A 118 4.85 1.51 -22.33
C ASN A 118 4.33 1.64 -20.89
N MET A 119 3.89 0.54 -20.27
CA MET A 119 3.48 0.56 -18.87
C MET A 119 4.67 0.62 -17.92
N GLU A 120 5.78 -0.02 -18.28
CA GLU A 120 7.01 -0.06 -17.49
C GLU A 120 7.78 1.26 -17.58
N LEU A 121 7.70 1.95 -18.70
CA LEU A 121 8.44 3.18 -18.97
C LEU A 121 8.15 4.24 -17.92
N ASN A 122 9.12 4.53 -17.06
CA ASN A 122 8.99 5.56 -16.04
C ASN A 122 9.14 6.97 -16.60
N TYR A 123 8.89 7.98 -15.77
CA TYR A 123 8.93 9.38 -16.20
C TYR A 123 10.30 9.77 -16.77
N VAL A 124 11.40 9.38 -16.12
CA VAL A 124 12.76 9.73 -16.57
C VAL A 124 13.04 9.13 -17.93
N GLN A 125 12.75 7.84 -18.12
CA GLN A 125 12.94 7.15 -19.40
C GLN A 125 12.07 7.75 -20.50
N TYR A 126 10.83 8.08 -20.18
CA TYR A 126 9.95 8.74 -21.15
C TYR A 126 10.49 10.11 -21.56
N TYR A 127 10.95 10.91 -20.61
CA TYR A 127 11.54 12.22 -20.86
C TYR A 127 12.81 12.12 -21.70
N GLU A 128 13.69 11.19 -21.37
CA GLU A 128 14.93 10.94 -22.14
C GLU A 128 14.62 10.47 -23.57
N ASN A 129 13.69 9.54 -23.73
CA ASN A 129 13.26 9.07 -25.03
C ASN A 129 12.61 10.17 -25.87
N ALA A 130 11.76 11.00 -25.27
CA ALA A 130 11.16 12.13 -25.94
C ALA A 130 12.22 13.14 -26.40
N THR A 131 13.22 13.39 -25.57
CA THR A 131 14.32 14.30 -25.91
C THR A 131 15.20 13.74 -27.04
N TYR A 132 15.50 12.45 -26.99
CA TYR A 132 16.42 11.79 -27.91
C TYR A 132 15.76 11.44 -29.26
N ASN A 133 14.56 10.84 -29.22
CA ASN A 133 13.90 10.28 -30.40
C ASN A 133 12.96 11.27 -31.09
N PHE A 134 12.48 12.29 -30.40
CA PHE A 134 11.57 13.29 -30.95
C PHE A 134 12.21 14.65 -31.20
N GLY A 135 13.53 14.74 -31.12
CA GLY A 135 14.32 15.92 -31.49
C GLY A 135 14.12 16.41 -32.93
N ASN A 136 13.25 15.74 -33.69
CA ASN A 136 12.82 16.13 -35.03
C ASN A 136 11.65 17.12 -35.06
N GLY A 137 11.35 17.78 -33.96
CA GLY A 137 10.35 18.86 -33.90
C GLY A 137 8.91 18.45 -33.68
N LEU A 138 8.64 17.18 -33.39
CA LEU A 138 7.27 16.71 -33.13
C LEU A 138 6.81 16.91 -31.70
N ILE A 139 7.71 16.89 -30.72
CA ILE A 139 7.45 17.20 -29.31
C ILE A 139 8.67 17.92 -28.76
N THR A 140 8.47 19.07 -28.13
CA THR A 140 9.52 19.74 -27.37
C THR A 140 9.46 19.28 -25.92
N THR A 141 10.60 19.22 -25.23
CA THR A 141 10.68 18.82 -23.82
C THR A 141 9.86 19.73 -22.90
N GLY A 142 9.60 20.97 -23.31
CA GLY A 142 8.75 21.92 -22.58
C GLY A 142 7.26 21.57 -22.62
N ASP A 143 6.84 20.72 -23.56
CA ASP A 143 5.45 20.29 -23.72
C ASP A 143 5.13 19.00 -22.94
N LEU A 144 6.14 18.36 -22.34
CA LEU A 144 5.92 17.18 -21.51
C LEU A 144 5.31 17.58 -20.18
N PRO A 145 4.26 16.88 -19.74
CA PRO A 145 3.71 17.08 -18.40
C PRO A 145 4.80 16.90 -17.35
N LYS A 146 4.69 17.66 -16.27
CA LYS A 146 5.59 17.49 -15.12
C LYS A 146 5.29 16.17 -14.41
N PRO A 147 6.24 15.63 -13.62
CA PRO A 147 5.98 14.48 -12.76
C PRO A 147 4.79 14.75 -11.86
N LEU A 148 4.01 13.71 -11.60
CA LEU A 148 2.87 13.78 -10.70
C LEU A 148 3.31 14.17 -9.30
N VAL A 149 2.70 15.25 -8.76
CA VAL A 149 2.83 15.65 -7.36
C VAL A 149 1.44 15.74 -6.77
N ASP A 150 1.06 14.75 -6.00
CA ASP A 150 -0.24 14.66 -5.33
C ASP A 150 -0.11 13.80 -4.07
N ASP A 151 -0.28 14.41 -2.90
CA ASP A 151 -0.20 13.72 -1.61
C ASP A 151 -1.26 12.62 -1.45
N ASN A 152 -2.29 12.62 -2.26
CA ASN A 152 -3.37 11.64 -2.24
C ASN A 152 -3.18 10.52 -3.28
N VAL A 153 -2.05 10.46 -3.93
CA VAL A 153 -1.65 9.34 -4.79
C VAL A 153 -0.53 8.59 -4.12
N LYS A 154 -0.79 7.29 -3.88
CA LYS A 154 0.17 6.35 -3.31
C LYS A 154 0.43 5.25 -4.33
N PHE A 155 1.65 4.76 -4.39
CA PHE A 155 1.98 3.69 -5.31
C PHE A 155 3.04 2.74 -4.76
N VAL A 156 3.03 1.54 -5.29
CA VAL A 156 4.05 0.52 -5.08
C VAL A 156 4.57 0.08 -6.43
N ILE A 157 5.88 0.05 -6.59
CA ILE A 157 6.51 -0.52 -7.77
C ILE A 157 6.90 -1.96 -7.44
N ALA A 158 6.31 -2.90 -8.17
CA ALA A 158 6.68 -4.31 -8.03
C ALA A 158 8.07 -4.55 -8.61
N ASN A 159 8.86 -5.39 -7.92
CA ASN A 159 10.14 -5.81 -8.45
C ASN A 159 9.91 -6.76 -9.64
N HIS A 160 10.41 -6.38 -10.81
CA HIS A 160 10.24 -7.14 -12.05
C HIS A 160 11.38 -8.16 -12.31
N ASP A 161 12.38 -8.20 -11.46
CA ASP A 161 13.47 -9.19 -11.55
C ASP A 161 13.06 -10.58 -11.06
N VAL A 162 11.80 -10.74 -10.66
CA VAL A 162 11.24 -12.02 -10.25
C VAL A 162 10.66 -12.72 -11.49
N GLU A 163 11.42 -13.61 -12.07
CA GLU A 163 10.99 -14.46 -13.22
C GLU A 163 9.93 -15.52 -12.84
N ASP A 164 9.32 -15.42 -11.68
CA ASP A 164 8.45 -16.47 -11.19
C ASP A 164 6.99 -16.23 -11.59
N THR A 165 6.37 -17.27 -12.15
CA THR A 165 4.98 -17.28 -12.57
C THR A 165 3.99 -17.08 -11.42
N ASP A 166 4.42 -17.38 -10.20
CA ASP A 166 3.68 -17.13 -8.97
C ASP A 166 4.19 -15.86 -8.30
N PHE A 167 3.96 -14.71 -8.92
CA PHE A 167 4.33 -13.43 -8.36
C PHE A 167 3.67 -13.23 -6.98
N PRO A 168 4.30 -13.65 -5.88
CA PRO A 168 3.71 -13.44 -4.57
C PRO A 168 3.78 -11.95 -4.28
N LEU A 169 2.68 -11.37 -3.81
CA LEU A 169 2.67 -9.99 -3.33
C LEU A 169 3.74 -9.73 -2.25
N SER A 170 4.23 -10.79 -1.61
CA SER A 170 5.42 -10.74 -0.75
C SER A 170 6.69 -10.31 -1.49
N ALA A 171 6.80 -10.52 -2.81
CA ALA A 171 7.93 -10.04 -3.61
C ALA A 171 7.91 -8.52 -3.84
N VAL A 172 6.76 -7.87 -3.68
CA VAL A 172 6.64 -6.40 -3.72
C VAL A 172 7.59 -5.74 -2.72
N ASN A 173 7.98 -6.44 -1.68
CA ASN A 173 8.88 -5.94 -0.65
C ASN A 173 10.36 -6.01 -0.92
N GLN A 174 10.76 -6.66 -1.97
CA GLN A 174 12.18 -6.70 -2.32
C GLN A 174 12.64 -5.39 -2.96
N SER A 175 11.72 -4.55 -3.39
CA SER A 175 12.02 -3.14 -3.63
C SER A 175 12.03 -2.40 -2.29
N ALA A 176 13.10 -1.69 -2.00
CA ALA A 176 13.31 -0.93 -0.77
C ALA A 176 12.22 0.12 -0.46
N ASP A 177 11.24 0.27 -1.34
CA ASP A 177 10.33 1.40 -1.40
C ASP A 177 8.91 0.92 -1.54
N ALA A 178 8.33 0.39 -0.51
CA ALA A 178 6.98 -0.10 -0.57
C ALA A 178 5.97 1.01 -0.93
N TRP A 179 5.07 1.42 -0.11
CA TRP A 179 4.11 2.44 -0.50
C TRP A 179 4.71 3.85 -0.47
N LEU A 180 4.84 4.47 -1.64
CA LEU A 180 5.39 5.82 -1.81
C LEU A 180 4.27 6.82 -2.10
N THR A 181 4.44 8.04 -1.64
CA THR A 181 3.62 9.17 -2.08
C THR A 181 4.15 9.72 -3.40
N ALA A 182 3.25 10.07 -4.32
CA ALA A 182 3.61 10.73 -5.56
C ALA A 182 4.10 12.16 -5.29
N ASP A 183 5.39 12.31 -5.17
CA ASP A 183 6.08 13.59 -5.08
C ASP A 183 7.03 13.81 -6.26
N SER A 184 7.70 14.94 -6.29
CA SER A 184 8.60 15.31 -7.38
C SER A 184 9.79 14.36 -7.57
N THR A 185 10.17 13.60 -6.54
CA THR A 185 11.27 12.64 -6.58
C THR A 185 10.76 11.23 -6.86
N ASN A 186 9.77 10.77 -6.11
CA ASN A 186 9.23 9.41 -6.24
C ASN A 186 8.59 9.17 -7.60
N SER A 187 7.87 10.16 -8.12
CA SER A 187 7.18 10.07 -9.41
C SER A 187 8.11 9.97 -10.61
N LEU A 188 9.38 10.31 -10.46
CA LEU A 188 10.37 10.11 -11.51
C LEU A 188 10.53 8.62 -11.89
N HIS A 189 10.31 7.73 -10.94
CA HIS A 189 10.45 6.28 -11.10
C HIS A 189 9.12 5.56 -11.33
N LEU A 190 8.00 6.27 -11.24
CA LEU A 190 6.68 5.72 -11.52
C LEU A 190 6.42 5.68 -13.02
N SER A 191 5.75 4.63 -13.49
CA SER A 191 5.25 4.53 -14.87
C SER A 191 4.63 5.84 -15.32
N TYR A 192 5.09 6.36 -16.46
CA TYR A 192 4.55 7.59 -17.03
C TYR A 192 3.05 7.45 -17.36
N LEU A 193 2.66 6.31 -17.93
CA LEU A 193 1.26 6.03 -18.26
C LEU A 193 0.40 5.94 -16.99
N ALA A 194 0.89 5.29 -15.94
CA ALA A 194 0.20 5.22 -14.66
C ALA A 194 0.04 6.61 -14.03
N GLN A 195 1.05 7.47 -14.14
CA GLN A 195 0.96 8.86 -13.66
C GLN A 195 -0.15 9.63 -14.38
N GLN A 196 -0.21 9.53 -15.72
CA GLN A 196 -1.23 10.21 -16.51
C GLN A 196 -2.63 9.73 -16.14
N PHE A 197 -2.79 8.43 -15.94
CA PHE A 197 -4.03 7.83 -15.47
C PHE A 197 -4.44 8.39 -14.10
N ALA A 198 -3.52 8.39 -13.14
CA ALA A 198 -3.77 8.90 -11.79
C ALA A 198 -4.13 10.39 -11.79
N MET A 199 -3.41 11.22 -12.58
CA MET A 199 -3.70 12.64 -12.72
C MET A 199 -5.11 12.90 -13.23
N GLN A 200 -5.53 12.18 -14.27
CA GLN A 200 -6.87 12.30 -14.85
C GLN A 200 -7.96 11.87 -13.86
N LEU A 201 -7.71 10.78 -13.15
CA LEU A 201 -8.67 10.25 -12.20
C LEU A 201 -8.81 11.15 -10.96
N ARG A 202 -7.70 11.67 -10.45
CA ARG A 202 -7.71 12.63 -9.34
C ARG A 202 -8.42 13.94 -9.71
N ALA A 203 -8.23 14.42 -10.93
CA ALA A 203 -8.93 15.61 -11.42
C ALA A 203 -10.45 15.44 -11.43
N LYS A 204 -10.93 14.24 -11.76
CA LYS A 204 -12.35 13.91 -11.76
C LYS A 204 -12.92 13.58 -10.38
N HIS A 205 -12.11 13.02 -9.52
CA HIS A 205 -12.49 12.54 -8.19
C HIS A 205 -11.54 13.08 -7.11
N PRO A 206 -11.56 14.42 -6.84
CA PRO A 206 -10.57 15.05 -5.96
C PRO A 206 -10.64 14.59 -4.51
N ASN A 207 -11.75 13.99 -4.08
CA ASN A 207 -11.96 13.51 -2.71
C ASN A 207 -11.63 12.01 -2.54
N VAL A 208 -11.08 11.36 -3.57
CA VAL A 208 -10.75 9.93 -3.55
C VAL A 208 -9.25 9.75 -3.68
N PRO A 209 -8.57 9.23 -2.66
CA PRO A 209 -7.17 8.80 -2.78
C PRO A 209 -7.02 7.64 -3.77
N ILE A 210 -5.86 7.53 -4.36
CA ILE A 210 -5.51 6.44 -5.26
C ILE A 210 -4.23 5.77 -4.79
#